data_173009a2810e42afd66054a7c6dc087b
#
_entry.id   173009a2810e42afd66054a7c6dc087b
#
_cell.length_a   1.000
_cell.length_b   1.000
_cell.length_c   1.000
_cell.angle_alpha   90.00
_cell.angle_beta   90.00
_cell.angle_gamma   90.00
#
_symmetry.space_group_name_H-M   'P 1'
#
loop_
_entity.id
_entity.type
_entity.pdbx_description
1 polymer ?
#
loop_
_entity_poly.entity_id
_entity_poly.type
_entity_poly.pdbx_seq_one_letter_code
_entity_poly.pdbx_strand_id
1 'polypeptide(L)'
;VPETVIIDEASMLTEEMFGALMEALKAAKRIIFVGDPNQLPPIGAWRPFVDLVNLLKLNLDAGSFPRVCKCYGELTVNRRQSSNEERLDVELSRLFTNTEELPDDDVIAEIEKGNSKYISFATWSTKEDLEEKLLRIIADEAGMSDVDDQDGFDESLGGKRGDYGMFFNKGCAKYAEKWQILAPVRNMPQGVMNINRLLHLKY
;
A
#
# COMPACT_ATOMS: atom_id res chain seq x y z
N VAL A 1 -32.61 0.49 9.94
CA VAL A 1 -31.47 -0.35 9.49
C VAL A 1 -31.49 -0.38 7.99
N PRO A 2 -30.39 -0.15 7.30
CA PRO A 2 -30.33 -0.19 5.83
C PRO A 2 -30.61 -1.60 5.31
N GLU A 3 -31.27 -1.71 4.16
CA GLU A 3 -31.55 -3.02 3.54
C GLU A 3 -30.28 -3.70 3.01
N THR A 4 -29.33 -2.90 2.48
CA THR A 4 -28.06 -3.37 1.95
C THR A 4 -26.95 -2.58 2.61
N VAL A 5 -25.93 -3.28 3.06
CA VAL A 5 -24.71 -2.70 3.66
C VAL A 5 -23.51 -3.17 2.83
N ILE A 6 -22.65 -2.27 2.47
CA ILE A 6 -21.38 -2.56 1.78
C ILE A 6 -20.25 -2.25 2.76
N ILE A 7 -19.35 -3.19 2.94
CA ILE A 7 -18.18 -3.09 3.79
C ILE A 7 -16.96 -3.19 2.90
N ASP A 8 -16.28 -2.07 2.76
CA ASP A 8 -15.05 -1.97 1.99
C ASP A 8 -13.83 -2.27 2.87
N GLU A 9 -12.70 -2.65 2.27
CA GLU A 9 -11.46 -3.06 2.96
C GLU A 9 -11.69 -4.17 4.00
N ALA A 10 -12.57 -5.12 3.70
CA ALA A 10 -12.98 -6.17 4.63
C ALA A 10 -11.85 -7.13 5.02
N SER A 11 -10.76 -7.17 4.25
CA SER A 11 -9.53 -7.91 4.58
C SER A 11 -8.88 -7.47 5.89
N MET A 12 -9.16 -6.24 6.35
CA MET A 12 -8.63 -5.68 7.60
C MET A 12 -9.49 -5.98 8.84
N LEU A 13 -10.64 -6.64 8.69
CA LEU A 13 -11.52 -6.98 9.82
C LEU A 13 -10.89 -8.06 10.69
N THR A 14 -10.75 -7.77 11.99
CA THR A 14 -10.43 -8.77 13.00
C THR A 14 -11.66 -9.63 13.29
N GLU A 15 -11.47 -10.78 13.94
CA GLU A 15 -12.59 -11.64 14.38
C GLU A 15 -13.58 -10.88 15.27
N GLU A 16 -13.08 -10.09 16.21
CA GLU A 16 -13.91 -9.30 17.12
C GLU A 16 -14.74 -8.25 16.36
N MET A 17 -14.10 -7.53 15.42
CA MET A 17 -14.79 -6.55 14.58
C MET A 17 -15.85 -7.22 13.70
N PHE A 18 -15.51 -8.38 13.11
CA PHE A 18 -16.45 -9.15 12.29
C PHE A 18 -17.65 -9.62 13.11
N GLY A 19 -17.43 -10.17 14.31
CA GLY A 19 -18.49 -10.58 15.22
C GLY A 19 -19.40 -9.42 15.63
N ALA A 20 -18.82 -8.29 16.05
CA ALA A 20 -19.56 -7.08 16.40
C ALA A 20 -20.39 -6.54 15.22
N LEU A 21 -19.80 -6.57 14.01
CA LEU A 21 -20.48 -6.16 12.79
C LEU A 21 -21.68 -7.04 12.46
N MET A 22 -21.53 -8.36 12.57
CA MET A 22 -22.62 -9.32 12.34
C MET A 22 -23.76 -9.12 13.35
N GLU A 23 -23.41 -8.86 14.61
CA GLU A 23 -24.39 -8.55 15.65
C GLU A 23 -25.18 -7.28 15.34
N ALA A 24 -24.45 -6.20 14.94
CA ALA A 24 -25.06 -4.91 14.63
C ALA A 24 -25.96 -4.96 13.36
N LEU A 25 -25.64 -5.84 12.42
CA LEU A 25 -26.31 -5.93 11.11
C LEU A 25 -27.33 -7.06 11.00
N LYS A 26 -27.79 -7.65 12.12
CA LYS A 26 -28.81 -8.74 12.12
C LYS A 26 -30.08 -8.44 11.33
N ALA A 27 -30.46 -7.17 11.22
CA ALA A 27 -31.66 -6.75 10.49
C ALA A 27 -31.39 -6.35 9.01
N ALA A 28 -30.15 -6.39 8.57
CA ALA A 28 -29.83 -6.11 7.17
C ALA A 28 -30.23 -7.32 6.29
N LYS A 29 -30.84 -7.03 5.13
CA LYS A 29 -31.25 -8.08 4.19
C LYS A 29 -30.06 -8.58 3.35
N ARG A 30 -29.07 -7.72 3.12
CA ARG A 30 -27.88 -8.01 2.31
C ARG A 30 -26.66 -7.34 2.88
N ILE A 31 -25.57 -8.08 2.96
CA ILE A 31 -24.26 -7.57 3.32
C ILE A 31 -23.30 -7.93 2.17
N ILE A 32 -22.55 -6.95 1.68
CA ILE A 32 -21.55 -7.10 0.62
C ILE A 32 -20.20 -6.77 1.24
N PHE A 33 -19.30 -7.75 1.28
CA PHE A 33 -17.91 -7.56 1.69
C PHE A 33 -17.07 -7.34 0.44
N VAL A 34 -16.28 -6.29 0.44
CA VAL A 34 -15.30 -5.96 -0.61
C VAL A 34 -13.93 -5.93 0.04
N GLY A 35 -12.96 -6.57 -0.57
CA GLY A 35 -11.59 -6.64 -0.02
C GLY A 35 -10.69 -7.50 -0.90
N ASP A 36 -9.42 -7.51 -0.57
CA ASP A 36 -8.41 -8.32 -1.22
C ASP A 36 -7.84 -9.34 -0.23
N PRO A 37 -8.06 -10.65 -0.42
CA PRO A 37 -7.57 -11.68 0.48
C PRO A 37 -6.04 -11.79 0.52
N ASN A 38 -5.33 -11.19 -0.46
CA ASN A 38 -3.87 -11.18 -0.56
C ASN A 38 -3.22 -9.95 0.07
N GLN A 39 -4.00 -8.95 0.48
CA GLN A 39 -3.49 -7.82 1.24
C GLN A 39 -3.08 -8.21 2.66
N LEU A 40 -2.40 -7.28 3.37
CA LEU A 40 -1.96 -7.49 4.74
C LEU A 40 -3.14 -7.93 5.63
N PRO A 41 -2.95 -8.98 6.44
CA PRO A 41 -3.98 -9.46 7.34
C PRO A 41 -4.24 -8.46 8.47
N PRO A 42 -5.39 -8.55 9.14
CA PRO A 42 -5.65 -7.78 10.34
C PRO A 42 -4.63 -8.12 11.43
N ILE A 43 -4.36 -7.14 12.31
CA ILE A 43 -3.51 -7.37 13.48
C ILE A 43 -4.33 -8.17 14.50
N GLY A 44 -4.02 -9.44 14.66
CA GLY A 44 -4.74 -10.35 15.57
C GLY A 44 -4.78 -11.79 15.05
N ALA A 45 -5.50 -12.63 15.78
CA ALA A 45 -5.76 -13.99 15.36
C ALA A 45 -6.88 -14.01 14.30
N TRP A 46 -6.84 -15.02 13.42
CA TRP A 46 -7.85 -15.29 12.41
C TRP A 46 -7.97 -14.26 11.28
N ARG A 47 -8.55 -14.72 10.17
CA ARG A 47 -8.72 -13.93 8.95
C ARG A 47 -10.14 -14.13 8.41
N PRO A 48 -11.18 -13.60 9.09
CA PRO A 48 -12.59 -13.93 8.81
C PRO A 48 -13.01 -13.62 7.35
N PHE A 49 -12.46 -12.57 6.75
CA PHE A 49 -12.73 -12.28 5.34
C PHE A 49 -12.16 -13.36 4.41
N VAL A 50 -10.92 -13.80 4.66
CA VAL A 50 -10.26 -14.85 3.85
C VAL A 50 -11.00 -16.18 4.02
N ASP A 51 -11.42 -16.52 5.24
CA ASP A 51 -12.19 -17.73 5.51
C ASP A 51 -13.54 -17.71 4.78
N LEU A 52 -14.21 -16.54 4.79
CA LEU A 52 -15.47 -16.34 4.05
C LEU A 52 -15.24 -16.50 2.54
N VAL A 53 -14.21 -15.88 1.99
CA VAL A 53 -13.84 -16.01 0.57
C VAL A 53 -13.58 -17.46 0.20
N ASN A 54 -12.78 -18.18 0.98
CA ASN A 54 -12.46 -19.59 0.74
C ASN A 54 -13.73 -20.46 0.76
N LEU A 55 -14.62 -20.22 1.70
CA LEU A 55 -15.89 -20.94 1.78
C LEU A 55 -16.77 -20.70 0.54
N LEU A 56 -16.91 -19.44 0.10
CA LEU A 56 -17.75 -19.08 -1.03
C LEU A 56 -17.13 -19.50 -2.37
N LYS A 57 -15.81 -19.47 -2.48
CA LYS A 57 -15.05 -19.86 -3.67
C LYS A 57 -15.16 -21.35 -3.99
N LEU A 58 -15.49 -22.20 -3.05
CA LEU A 58 -15.74 -23.63 -3.27
C LEU A 58 -16.83 -23.90 -4.31
N ASN A 59 -17.72 -22.96 -4.56
CA ASN A 59 -18.78 -23.05 -5.57
C ASN A 59 -18.37 -22.48 -6.94
N LEU A 60 -17.11 -22.13 -7.13
CA LEU A 60 -16.60 -21.56 -8.36
C LEU A 60 -15.88 -22.65 -9.16
N ASP A 61 -16.36 -22.93 -10.36
CA ASP A 61 -15.73 -23.91 -11.25
C ASP A 61 -14.33 -23.45 -11.67
N ALA A 62 -13.36 -24.36 -11.66
CA ALA A 62 -12.02 -24.10 -12.13
C ALA A 62 -12.05 -23.70 -13.61
N GLY A 63 -11.40 -22.55 -13.92
CA GLY A 63 -11.34 -22.04 -15.29
C GLY A 63 -12.59 -21.28 -15.79
N SER A 64 -13.65 -21.13 -14.97
CA SER A 64 -14.80 -20.30 -15.36
C SER A 64 -14.42 -18.82 -15.50
N PHE A 65 -14.94 -18.16 -16.53
CA PHE A 65 -14.82 -16.72 -16.70
C PHE A 65 -16.16 -16.16 -17.20
N PRO A 66 -16.68 -15.07 -16.62
CA PRO A 66 -16.13 -14.30 -15.49
C PRO A 66 -16.09 -15.12 -14.19
N ARG A 67 -15.15 -14.78 -13.29
CA ARG A 67 -14.96 -15.44 -11.99
C ARG A 67 -16.09 -15.08 -11.02
N VAL A 68 -17.26 -15.62 -11.25
CA VAL A 68 -18.49 -15.30 -10.49
C VAL A 68 -19.26 -16.59 -10.20
N CYS A 69 -19.69 -16.75 -8.96
CA CYS A 69 -20.64 -17.77 -8.54
C CYS A 69 -21.66 -17.21 -7.55
N LYS A 70 -22.52 -18.05 -6.97
CA LYS A 70 -23.51 -17.62 -5.99
C LYS A 70 -22.83 -16.95 -4.80
N CYS A 71 -23.14 -15.68 -4.58
CA CYS A 71 -22.62 -14.85 -3.47
C CYS A 71 -21.11 -14.52 -3.54
N TYR A 72 -20.44 -14.80 -4.64
CA TYR A 72 -19.02 -14.50 -4.80
C TYR A 72 -18.70 -13.96 -6.19
N GLY A 73 -17.78 -12.98 -6.25
CA GLY A 73 -17.25 -12.46 -7.50
C GLY A 73 -15.80 -12.01 -7.31
N GLU A 74 -14.93 -12.33 -8.27
CA GLU A 74 -13.50 -12.05 -8.24
C GLU A 74 -13.12 -11.19 -9.45
N LEU A 75 -12.43 -10.08 -9.19
CA LEU A 75 -11.83 -9.24 -10.22
C LEU A 75 -10.40 -9.75 -10.50
N THR A 76 -10.16 -10.15 -11.74
CA THR A 76 -8.90 -10.78 -12.16
C THR A 76 -8.05 -9.89 -13.06
N VAL A 77 -8.59 -8.78 -13.54
CA VAL A 77 -7.89 -7.88 -14.48
C VAL A 77 -7.33 -6.67 -13.70
N ASN A 78 -6.03 -6.59 -13.60
CA ASN A 78 -5.36 -5.42 -13.05
C ASN A 78 -5.32 -4.29 -14.09
N ARG A 79 -6.13 -3.24 -13.87
CA ARG A 79 -6.18 -2.08 -14.75
C ARG A 79 -5.37 -0.88 -14.27
N ARG A 80 -4.92 -0.88 -13.00
CA ARG A 80 -4.12 0.21 -12.44
C ARG A 80 -2.67 0.20 -12.96
N GLN A 81 -2.22 -0.94 -13.44
CA GLN A 81 -0.85 -1.19 -13.87
C GLN A 81 -0.77 -1.66 -15.33
N SER A 82 -1.69 -1.18 -16.18
CA SER A 82 -1.75 -1.55 -17.61
C SER A 82 -0.68 -0.80 -18.43
N SER A 83 0.59 -1.10 -18.22
CA SER A 83 1.65 -0.81 -19.17
C SER A 83 2.08 -2.13 -19.84
N ASN A 84 2.43 -2.06 -21.14
CA ASN A 84 2.98 -3.20 -21.89
C ASN A 84 4.46 -3.49 -21.52
N GLU A 85 4.96 -2.87 -20.45
CA GLU A 85 6.33 -3.05 -19.96
C GLU A 85 6.32 -4.10 -18.83
N GLU A 86 7.33 -4.95 -18.79
CA GLU A 86 7.58 -5.83 -17.66
C GLU A 86 7.79 -5.00 -16.39
N ARG A 87 6.89 -5.21 -15.44
CA ARG A 87 6.83 -4.47 -14.17
C ARG A 87 7.38 -5.36 -13.06
N LEU A 88 8.67 -5.26 -12.77
CA LEU A 88 9.34 -6.01 -11.69
C LEU A 88 8.73 -5.73 -10.30
N ASP A 89 8.15 -4.56 -10.08
CA ASP A 89 7.42 -4.25 -8.84
C ASP A 89 6.13 -5.07 -8.69
N VAL A 90 5.45 -5.36 -9.80
CA VAL A 90 4.27 -6.25 -9.82
C VAL A 90 4.70 -7.69 -9.59
N GLU A 91 5.76 -8.13 -10.22
CA GLU A 91 6.31 -9.49 -10.04
C GLU A 91 6.81 -9.70 -8.61
N LEU A 92 7.53 -8.71 -8.05
CA LEU A 92 7.92 -8.74 -6.65
C LEU A 92 6.71 -8.88 -5.72
N SER A 93 5.61 -8.16 -6.00
CA SER A 93 4.41 -8.24 -5.17
C SER A 93 3.79 -9.64 -5.14
N ARG A 94 3.95 -10.43 -6.21
CA ARG A 94 3.45 -11.80 -6.29
C ARG A 94 4.18 -12.77 -5.36
N LEU A 95 5.45 -12.49 -5.00
CA LEU A 95 6.18 -13.28 -3.99
C LEU A 95 5.46 -13.33 -2.63
N PHE A 96 4.67 -12.31 -2.34
CA PHE A 96 3.96 -12.17 -1.06
C PHE A 96 2.48 -12.58 -1.14
N THR A 97 2.03 -13.06 -2.31
CA THR A 97 0.69 -13.60 -2.49
C THR A 97 0.71 -15.13 -2.41
N ASN A 98 -0.35 -15.74 -1.89
CA ASN A 98 -0.50 -17.20 -1.82
C ASN A 98 -0.87 -17.79 -3.20
N THR A 99 -0.16 -17.41 -4.25
CA THR A 99 -0.31 -18.03 -5.58
C THR A 99 0.56 -19.28 -5.67
N GLU A 100 0.07 -20.33 -6.32
CA GLU A 100 0.78 -21.61 -6.47
C GLU A 100 2.06 -21.49 -7.32
N GLU A 101 2.17 -20.43 -8.13
CA GLU A 101 3.37 -20.12 -8.89
C GLU A 101 4.23 -19.15 -8.10
N LEU A 102 5.30 -19.65 -7.50
CA LEU A 102 6.36 -18.80 -6.95
C LEU A 102 7.04 -18.10 -8.13
N PRO A 103 7.17 -16.76 -8.10
CA PRO A 103 7.99 -16.05 -9.07
C PRO A 103 9.42 -16.58 -9.00
N ASP A 104 10.08 -16.54 -10.11
CA ASP A 104 11.48 -16.94 -10.24
C ASP A 104 12.34 -16.13 -9.26
N ASP A 105 13.29 -16.78 -8.58
CA ASP A 105 14.25 -16.12 -7.66
C ASP A 105 15.05 -15.00 -8.36
N ASP A 106 15.00 -14.96 -9.69
CA ASP A 106 15.64 -13.95 -10.52
C ASP A 106 15.06 -12.54 -10.36
N VAL A 107 13.80 -12.36 -9.93
CA VAL A 107 13.16 -11.04 -9.76
C VAL A 107 13.93 -10.15 -8.78
N ILE A 108 14.31 -10.71 -7.62
CA ILE A 108 15.08 -9.96 -6.61
C ILE A 108 16.46 -9.62 -7.17
N ALA A 109 17.12 -10.57 -7.80
CA ALA A 109 18.44 -10.37 -8.41
C ALA A 109 18.42 -9.29 -9.52
N GLU A 110 17.36 -9.22 -10.33
CA GLU A 110 17.21 -8.20 -11.36
C GLU A 110 16.98 -6.79 -10.75
N ILE A 111 16.21 -6.70 -9.67
CA ILE A 111 16.02 -5.43 -8.97
C ILE A 111 17.33 -4.97 -8.31
N GLU A 112 18.08 -5.88 -7.68
CA GLU A 112 19.38 -5.58 -7.08
C GLU A 112 20.42 -5.08 -8.10
N LYS A 113 20.36 -5.57 -9.34
CA LYS A 113 21.19 -5.08 -10.45
C LYS A 113 20.81 -3.67 -10.93
N GLY A 114 19.72 -3.11 -10.44
CA GLY A 114 19.22 -1.79 -10.83
C GLY A 114 18.56 -1.76 -12.22
N ASN A 115 18.11 -2.89 -12.73
CA ASN A 115 17.53 -3.01 -14.07
C ASN A 115 16.05 -2.55 -14.12
N SER A 116 15.48 -2.11 -13.01
CA SER A 116 14.09 -1.68 -12.96
C SER A 116 13.95 -0.16 -12.90
N LYS A 117 13.06 0.38 -13.73
CA LYS A 117 12.64 1.78 -13.69
C LYS A 117 11.67 2.09 -12.54
N TYR A 118 10.95 1.07 -12.05
CA TYR A 118 9.81 1.23 -11.16
C TYR A 118 10.10 0.85 -9.71
N ILE A 119 11.22 0.18 -9.46
CA ILE A 119 11.60 -0.27 -8.13
C ILE A 119 13.12 -0.32 -8.00
N SER A 120 13.63 0.10 -6.86
CA SER A 120 15.04 -0.01 -6.49
C SER A 120 15.18 -0.44 -5.05
N PHE A 121 16.30 -1.07 -4.72
CA PHE A 121 16.66 -1.41 -3.35
C PHE A 121 17.78 -0.51 -2.84
N ALA A 122 17.61 -0.02 -1.61
CA ALA A 122 18.67 0.62 -0.85
C ALA A 122 18.83 -0.12 0.48
N THR A 123 19.99 -0.73 0.68
CA THR A 123 20.32 -1.42 1.93
C THR A 123 20.98 -0.44 2.91
N TRP A 124 20.78 -0.64 4.19
CA TRP A 124 21.37 0.15 5.25
C TRP A 124 21.86 -0.75 6.40
N SER A 125 22.88 -0.31 7.12
CA SER A 125 23.52 -1.09 8.20
C SER A 125 23.48 -0.40 9.56
N THR A 126 23.48 0.92 9.58
CA THR A 126 23.39 1.72 10.81
C THR A 126 22.26 2.73 10.71
N LYS A 127 21.88 3.33 11.84
CA LYS A 127 20.86 4.37 11.86
C LYS A 127 21.29 5.59 11.02
N GLU A 128 22.53 5.99 11.13
CA GLU A 128 23.09 7.13 10.39
C GLU A 128 23.12 6.87 8.89
N ASP A 129 23.47 5.66 8.45
CA ASP A 129 23.42 5.23 7.06
C ASP A 129 21.98 5.23 6.52
N LEU A 130 21.00 4.77 7.34
CA LEU A 130 19.58 4.87 6.98
C LEU A 130 19.13 6.31 6.78
N GLU A 131 19.46 7.22 7.73
CA GLU A 131 19.05 8.62 7.67
C GLU A 131 19.64 9.31 6.43
N GLU A 132 20.92 9.09 6.14
CA GLU A 132 21.60 9.66 4.97
C GLU A 132 20.97 9.17 3.66
N LYS A 133 20.79 7.84 3.51
CA LYS A 133 20.20 7.26 2.31
C LYS A 133 18.76 7.68 2.10
N LEU A 134 17.97 7.73 3.18
CA LEU A 134 16.59 8.15 3.12
C LEU A 134 16.46 9.59 2.63
N LEU A 135 17.27 10.52 3.15
CA LEU A 135 17.25 11.92 2.72
C LEU A 135 17.68 12.07 1.24
N ARG A 136 18.66 11.28 0.77
CA ARG A 136 19.05 11.27 -0.65
C ARG A 136 17.92 10.76 -1.55
N ILE A 137 17.30 9.64 -1.18
CA ILE A 137 16.17 9.09 -1.94
C ILE A 137 15.02 10.09 -2.02
N ILE A 138 14.70 10.77 -0.90
CA ILE A 138 13.66 11.81 -0.89
C ILE A 138 14.04 12.97 -1.82
N ALA A 139 15.29 13.44 -1.77
CA ALA A 139 15.75 14.52 -2.63
C ALA A 139 15.64 14.15 -4.11
N ASP A 140 16.06 12.95 -4.49
CA ASP A 140 16.00 12.44 -5.86
C ASP A 140 14.54 12.29 -6.34
N GLU A 141 13.68 11.64 -5.55
CA GLU A 141 12.29 11.39 -5.91
C GLU A 141 11.41 12.65 -5.91
N ALA A 142 11.69 13.59 -5.00
CA ALA A 142 11.00 14.88 -4.93
C ALA A 142 11.52 15.90 -5.97
N GLY A 143 12.61 15.60 -6.67
CA GLY A 143 13.22 16.49 -7.66
C GLY A 143 13.92 17.70 -7.03
N MET A 144 14.44 17.55 -5.81
CA MET A 144 15.20 18.57 -5.10
C MET A 144 16.59 18.73 -5.71
N SER A 145 17.19 19.91 -5.55
CA SER A 145 18.56 20.19 -6.06
C SER A 145 19.64 19.45 -5.25
N ASP A 146 19.40 19.27 -3.94
CA ASP A 146 20.21 18.48 -3.02
C ASP A 146 19.43 18.17 -1.72
N VAL A 147 20.07 17.49 -0.77
CA VAL A 147 19.45 17.10 0.51
C VAL A 147 19.23 18.29 1.47
N ASP A 148 19.73 19.46 1.18
CA ASP A 148 19.57 20.68 1.98
C ASP A 148 18.57 21.67 1.34
N ASP A 149 17.98 21.30 0.21
CA ASP A 149 17.00 22.11 -0.53
C ASP A 149 15.63 22.10 0.16
N GLN A 150 15.49 23.00 1.15
CA GLN A 150 14.24 23.16 1.89
C GLN A 150 13.09 23.65 1.02
N ASP A 151 13.36 24.58 0.09
CA ASP A 151 12.34 25.09 -0.82
C ASP A 151 11.82 23.97 -1.73
N GLY A 152 12.72 23.15 -2.29
CA GLY A 152 12.34 22.00 -3.13
C GLY A 152 11.53 20.95 -2.35
N PHE A 153 11.87 20.71 -1.08
CA PHE A 153 11.07 19.85 -0.22
C PHE A 153 9.66 20.37 -0.03
N ASP A 154 9.50 21.65 0.33
CA ASP A 154 8.21 22.29 0.50
C ASP A 154 7.38 22.29 -0.80
N GLU A 155 8.01 22.55 -1.95
CA GLU A 155 7.37 22.49 -3.27
C GLU A 155 6.86 21.08 -3.60
N SER A 156 7.58 20.04 -3.20
CA SER A 156 7.17 18.64 -3.37
C SER A 156 5.87 18.32 -2.63
N LEU A 157 5.62 19.00 -1.51
CA LEU A 157 4.40 18.92 -0.72
C LEU A 157 3.31 19.91 -1.18
N GLY A 158 3.56 20.65 -2.27
CA GLY A 158 2.63 21.61 -2.85
C GLY A 158 2.76 23.04 -2.33
N GLY A 159 3.85 23.35 -1.64
CA GLY A 159 4.24 24.69 -1.30
C GLY A 159 4.44 25.55 -2.55
N LYS A 160 4.22 26.85 -2.43
CA LYS A 160 4.50 27.83 -3.49
C LYS A 160 5.30 28.98 -2.92
N ARG A 161 6.40 29.31 -3.61
CA ARG A 161 7.21 30.44 -3.22
C ARG A 161 6.50 31.76 -3.55
N GLY A 162 6.38 32.63 -2.56
CA GLY A 162 5.88 33.99 -2.68
C GLY A 162 6.93 35.01 -2.25
N ASP A 163 6.56 36.28 -2.22
CA ASP A 163 7.46 37.41 -1.91
C ASP A 163 8.05 37.34 -0.48
N TYR A 164 7.35 36.67 0.44
CA TYR A 164 7.71 36.63 1.86
C TYR A 164 8.06 35.22 2.38
N GLY A 165 8.21 34.24 1.49
CA GLY A 165 8.53 32.84 1.86
C GLY A 165 7.65 31.80 1.18
N MET A 166 7.67 30.57 1.71
CA MET A 166 6.89 29.46 1.21
C MET A 166 5.47 29.49 1.80
N PHE A 167 4.45 29.27 0.97
CA PHE A 167 3.04 29.28 1.35
C PHE A 167 2.34 27.99 0.95
N PHE A 168 1.59 27.44 1.89
CA PHE A 168 0.70 26.30 1.68
C PHE A 168 -0.75 26.78 1.65
N ASN A 169 -1.39 26.71 0.52
CA ASN A 169 -2.79 27.08 0.36
C ASN A 169 -3.71 25.84 0.32
N LYS A 170 -5.03 26.03 0.27
CA LYS A 170 -6.01 24.93 0.26
C LYS A 170 -5.82 23.95 -0.90
N GLY A 171 -5.10 24.29 -1.96
CA GLY A 171 -4.81 23.43 -3.10
C GLY A 171 -3.64 22.48 -2.87
N CYS A 172 -2.80 22.70 -1.86
CA CYS A 172 -1.61 21.89 -1.60
C CYS A 172 -1.95 20.45 -1.17
N ALA A 173 -3.12 20.22 -0.57
CA ALA A 173 -3.56 18.87 -0.19
C ALA A 173 -3.50 17.84 -1.34
N LYS A 174 -3.64 18.29 -2.60
CA LYS A 174 -3.51 17.43 -3.78
C LYS A 174 -2.09 16.90 -4.03
N TYR A 175 -1.10 17.56 -3.43
CA TYR A 175 0.31 17.23 -3.58
C TYR A 175 0.84 16.39 -2.43
N ALA A 176 0.18 16.42 -1.27
CA ALA A 176 0.57 15.65 -0.10
C ALA A 176 0.60 14.12 -0.32
N GLU A 177 -0.06 13.64 -1.38
CA GLU A 177 -0.10 12.21 -1.74
C GLU A 177 0.77 11.86 -2.97
N LYS A 178 1.58 12.79 -3.47
CA LYS A 178 2.46 12.51 -4.62
C LYS A 178 3.52 11.46 -4.30
N TRP A 179 4.02 11.46 -3.08
CA TRP A 179 4.95 10.47 -2.57
C TRP A 179 4.64 10.16 -1.11
N GLN A 180 4.96 8.96 -0.69
CA GLN A 180 4.69 8.50 0.68
C GLN A 180 5.82 7.60 1.16
N ILE A 181 6.09 7.64 2.48
CA ILE A 181 7.01 6.73 3.14
C ILE A 181 6.19 5.75 3.98
N LEU A 182 6.27 4.48 3.64
CA LEU A 182 5.66 3.41 4.41
C LEU A 182 6.69 2.80 5.35
N ALA A 183 6.37 2.71 6.64
CA ALA A 183 7.23 2.12 7.66
C ALA A 183 6.49 0.99 8.39
N PRO A 184 7.12 -0.20 8.55
CA PRO A 184 6.46 -1.37 9.14
C PRO A 184 6.30 -1.26 10.66
N VAL A 185 6.99 -0.33 11.29
CA VAL A 185 7.04 -0.17 12.76
C VAL A 185 6.88 1.29 13.16
N ARG A 186 6.52 1.53 14.44
CA ARG A 186 6.29 2.90 14.93
C ARG A 186 7.53 3.55 15.53
N ASN A 187 8.24 2.86 16.41
CA ASN A 187 9.24 3.47 17.32
C ASN A 187 10.69 3.06 17.05
N MET A 188 10.96 2.20 16.06
CA MET A 188 12.33 1.82 15.69
C MET A 188 13.01 2.90 14.84
N PRO A 189 14.34 2.89 14.62
CA PRO A 189 15.02 3.87 13.75
C PRO A 189 14.35 4.06 12.38
N GLN A 190 13.92 2.95 11.76
CA GLN A 190 13.17 2.92 10.50
C GLN A 190 11.65 3.12 10.67
N GLY A 191 11.21 3.53 11.85
CA GLY A 191 9.79 3.66 12.19
C GLY A 191 9.24 5.07 11.94
N VAL A 192 7.91 5.14 11.80
CA VAL A 192 7.16 6.37 11.47
C VAL A 192 7.57 7.56 12.34
N MET A 193 7.71 7.36 13.67
CA MET A 193 8.02 8.47 14.58
C MET A 193 9.43 9.04 14.35
N ASN A 194 10.42 8.18 14.13
CA ASN A 194 11.79 8.62 13.91
C ASN A 194 11.99 9.24 12.53
N ILE A 195 11.37 8.67 11.49
CA ILE A 195 11.40 9.25 10.15
C ILE A 195 10.73 10.63 10.12
N ASN A 196 9.55 10.77 10.71
CA ASN A 196 8.89 12.07 10.81
C ASN A 196 9.72 13.10 11.57
N ARG A 197 10.37 12.67 12.67
CA ARG A 197 11.27 13.56 13.42
C ARG A 197 12.49 13.97 12.59
N LEU A 198 13.09 13.03 11.85
CA LEU A 198 14.20 13.31 10.95
C LEU A 198 13.83 14.40 9.95
N LEU A 199 12.70 14.20 9.24
CA LEU A 199 12.23 15.16 8.22
C LEU A 199 11.89 16.52 8.84
N HIS A 200 11.21 16.56 9.97
CA HIS A 200 10.85 17.80 10.65
C HIS A 200 12.07 18.59 11.17
N LEU A 201 13.15 17.91 11.53
CA LEU A 201 14.39 18.56 11.98
C LEU A 201 15.27 19.00 10.82
N LYS A 202 15.11 18.36 9.66
CA LYS A 202 15.89 18.63 8.46
C LYS A 202 15.27 19.77 7.64
N TYR A 203 13.98 19.78 7.51
CA TYR A 203 13.18 20.72 6.70
C TYR A 203 12.17 21.49 7.58
#